data_7e9cc7c0473f9f1fbf8542a040db650f
#
_entry.id   7e9cc7c0473f9f1fbf8542a040db650f
#
_cell.length_a   1.000
_cell.length_b   1.000
_cell.length_c   1.000
_cell.angle_alpha   90.00
_cell.angle_beta   90.00
_cell.angle_gamma   90.00
#
_symmetry.space_group_name_H-M   'P 1'
#
loop_
_entity.id
_entity.type
_entity.pdbx_description
1 polymer ?
#
loop_
_entity_poly.entity_id
_entity_poly.type
_entity_poly.pdbx_seq_one_letter_code
_entity_poly.pdbx_strand_id
1 'polypeptide(L)'
;LVVGRFVPENNYEAMIRGFMASSSDKDFVLITNVEENKFYDKLRQETGFDKDSRVKFVGTVYDQELLKYIRENAFAYFHGHEVGGTNPSLLEALESTKLNLLLDVGFNREVGEEGALYWKKDQLAHVIDQAEQLDAQAIEDLNQKSSQRIAEAFTWEKIVTDYEKVFKG
;
A
#
# COMPACT_ATOMS: atom_id res chain seq x y z
N LEU A 1 -6.55 3.29 0.24
CA LEU A 1 -5.58 4.21 0.84
C LEU A 1 -4.20 4.00 0.23
N VAL A 2 -3.47 5.08 -0.04
CA VAL A 2 -2.03 5.09 -0.36
C VAL A 2 -1.35 6.12 0.53
N VAL A 3 -0.18 5.79 1.09
CA VAL A 3 0.64 6.71 1.89
C VAL A 3 2.09 6.66 1.37
N GLY A 4 2.65 7.78 0.97
CA GLY A 4 4.04 7.83 0.53
C GLY A 4 4.36 9.04 -0.33
N ARG A 5 5.62 9.13 -0.79
CA ARG A 5 6.06 10.20 -1.70
C ARG A 5 5.47 10.03 -3.09
N PHE A 6 5.02 11.11 -3.70
CA PHE A 6 4.48 11.10 -5.05
C PHE A 6 5.62 11.13 -6.09
N VAL A 7 6.14 9.95 -6.37
CA VAL A 7 7.26 9.73 -7.31
C VAL A 7 6.94 8.55 -8.23
N PRO A 8 7.49 8.52 -9.46
CA PRO A 8 7.21 7.45 -10.43
C PRO A 8 7.48 6.04 -9.89
N GLU A 9 8.54 5.87 -9.11
CA GLU A 9 8.97 4.59 -8.53
C GLU A 9 7.95 3.96 -7.57
N ASN A 10 7.01 4.75 -7.08
CA ASN A 10 5.90 4.27 -6.25
C ASN A 10 4.67 3.89 -7.09
N ASN A 11 4.77 3.90 -8.42
CA ASN A 11 3.74 3.45 -9.36
C ASN A 11 2.37 4.12 -9.20
N TYR A 12 2.34 5.40 -8.82
CA TYR A 12 1.09 6.15 -8.69
C TYR A 12 0.28 6.16 -9.98
N GLU A 13 0.93 6.22 -11.14
CA GLU A 13 0.24 6.14 -12.43
C GLU A 13 -0.54 4.82 -12.57
N ALA A 14 0.10 3.69 -12.32
CA ALA A 14 -0.54 2.38 -12.39
C ALA A 14 -1.69 2.25 -11.39
N MET A 15 -1.50 2.76 -10.17
CA MET A 15 -2.53 2.72 -9.12
C MET A 15 -3.74 3.60 -9.47
N ILE A 16 -3.53 4.82 -9.95
CA ILE A 16 -4.61 5.74 -10.35
C ILE A 16 -5.37 5.18 -11.56
N ARG A 17 -4.66 4.75 -12.60
CA ARG A 17 -5.30 4.16 -13.80
C ARG A 17 -6.06 2.88 -13.46
N GLY A 18 -5.47 2.01 -12.66
CA GLY A 18 -6.11 0.76 -12.22
C GLY A 18 -7.36 1.03 -11.39
N PHE A 19 -7.30 1.98 -10.45
CA PHE A 19 -8.46 2.36 -9.65
C PHE A 19 -9.57 2.98 -10.52
N MET A 20 -9.24 3.92 -11.39
CA MET A 20 -10.23 4.54 -12.28
C MET A 20 -10.92 3.54 -13.21
N ALA A 21 -10.21 2.48 -13.61
CA ALA A 21 -10.74 1.41 -14.46
C ALA A 21 -11.53 0.33 -13.68
N SER A 22 -11.44 0.31 -12.35
CA SER A 22 -12.21 -0.63 -11.51
C SER A 22 -13.66 -0.21 -11.35
N SER A 23 -14.50 -1.17 -10.96
CA SER A 23 -15.92 -0.93 -10.66
C SER A 23 -16.15 -0.42 -9.23
N SER A 24 -15.11 -0.15 -8.45
CA SER A 24 -15.20 0.32 -7.07
C SER A 24 -16.00 1.62 -6.96
N ASP A 25 -16.87 1.70 -5.97
CA ASP A 25 -17.58 2.93 -5.58
C ASP A 25 -16.92 3.67 -4.40
N LYS A 26 -15.80 3.14 -3.90
CA LYS A 26 -15.07 3.70 -2.76
C LYS A 26 -14.20 4.89 -3.16
N ASP A 27 -13.80 5.68 -2.18
CA ASP A 27 -12.81 6.74 -2.38
C ASP A 27 -11.39 6.15 -2.40
N PHE A 28 -10.59 6.60 -3.37
CA PHE A 28 -9.15 6.34 -3.45
C PHE A 28 -8.40 7.50 -2.82
N VAL A 29 -8.03 7.35 -1.56
CA VAL A 29 -7.41 8.39 -0.76
C VAL A 29 -5.88 8.29 -0.85
N LEU A 30 -5.24 9.39 -1.28
CA LEU A 30 -3.79 9.49 -1.44
C LEU A 30 -3.24 10.52 -0.44
N ILE A 31 -2.50 10.02 0.56
CA ILE A 31 -1.80 10.83 1.55
C ILE A 31 -0.38 11.06 1.05
N THR A 32 -0.16 12.18 0.41
CA THR A 32 1.12 12.52 -0.25
C THR A 32 1.21 14.02 -0.49
N ASN A 33 2.44 14.53 -0.60
CA ASN A 33 2.68 15.91 -1.03
C ASN A 33 2.80 15.97 -2.56
N VAL A 34 2.00 16.83 -3.17
CA VAL A 34 1.99 17.09 -4.63
C VAL A 34 2.26 18.56 -4.98
N GLU A 35 2.59 19.40 -3.99
CA GLU A 35 2.96 20.78 -4.23
C GLU A 35 4.20 20.87 -5.12
N GLU A 36 4.12 21.72 -6.16
CA GLU A 36 5.20 21.90 -7.16
C GLU A 36 5.70 20.59 -7.81
N ASN A 37 4.85 19.55 -7.87
CA ASN A 37 5.23 18.23 -8.38
C ASN A 37 4.90 18.11 -9.87
N LYS A 38 5.93 18.20 -10.73
CA LYS A 38 5.78 18.08 -12.18
C LYS A 38 5.23 16.73 -12.64
N PHE A 39 5.51 15.66 -11.91
CA PHE A 39 4.95 14.33 -12.19
C PHE A 39 3.45 14.30 -11.95
N TYR A 40 2.98 14.94 -10.87
CA TYR A 40 1.56 15.11 -10.58
C TYR A 40 0.84 15.87 -11.73
N ASP A 41 1.40 17.00 -12.16
CA ASP A 41 0.80 17.82 -13.24
C ASP A 41 0.73 17.04 -14.55
N LYS A 42 1.80 16.34 -14.90
CA LYS A 42 1.84 15.47 -16.07
C LYS A 42 0.77 14.38 -15.99
N LEU A 43 0.72 13.66 -14.87
CA LEU A 43 -0.21 12.55 -14.68
C LEU A 43 -1.68 13.02 -14.70
N ARG A 44 -1.97 14.19 -14.12
CA ARG A 44 -3.29 14.82 -14.19
C ARG A 44 -3.72 15.11 -15.64
N GLN A 45 -2.81 15.65 -16.45
CA GLN A 45 -3.09 15.94 -17.86
C GLN A 45 -3.31 14.67 -18.68
N GLU A 46 -2.53 13.61 -18.43
CA GLU A 46 -2.58 12.36 -19.20
C GLU A 46 -3.76 11.46 -18.82
N THR A 47 -4.19 11.46 -17.58
CA THR A 47 -5.24 10.56 -17.08
C THR A 47 -6.56 11.25 -16.82
N GLY A 48 -6.56 12.54 -16.52
CA GLY A 48 -7.75 13.27 -16.10
C GLY A 48 -8.32 12.81 -14.77
N PHE A 49 -7.49 12.25 -13.86
CA PHE A 49 -7.94 11.71 -12.58
C PHE A 49 -8.66 12.75 -11.70
N ASP A 50 -8.38 14.02 -11.89
CA ASP A 50 -9.05 15.14 -11.20
C ASP A 50 -10.54 15.28 -11.54
N LYS A 51 -11.00 14.60 -12.59
CA LYS A 51 -12.42 14.51 -12.98
C LYS A 51 -13.13 13.30 -12.36
N ASP A 52 -12.39 12.34 -11.81
CA ASP A 52 -12.96 11.21 -11.07
C ASP A 52 -13.12 11.60 -9.60
N SER A 53 -14.36 11.82 -9.18
CA SER A 53 -14.68 12.28 -7.83
C SER A 53 -14.24 11.30 -6.72
N ARG A 54 -13.92 10.06 -7.06
CA ARG A 54 -13.43 9.05 -6.12
C ARG A 54 -11.94 9.24 -5.78
N VAL A 55 -11.15 9.90 -6.63
CA VAL A 55 -9.72 10.12 -6.42
C VAL A 55 -9.51 11.34 -5.52
N LYS A 56 -8.96 11.13 -4.33
CA LYS A 56 -8.82 12.14 -3.27
C LYS A 56 -7.36 12.34 -2.87
N PHE A 57 -6.75 13.45 -3.27
CA PHE A 57 -5.47 13.89 -2.73
C PHE A 57 -5.72 14.76 -1.48
N VAL A 58 -5.25 14.31 -0.33
CA VAL A 58 -5.55 14.95 0.97
C VAL A 58 -4.33 15.63 1.60
N GLY A 59 -3.21 15.71 0.86
CA GLY A 59 -1.98 16.29 1.39
C GLY A 59 -1.22 15.33 2.30
N THR A 60 -0.32 15.86 3.13
CA THR A 60 0.53 15.08 4.03
C THR A 60 -0.06 15.05 5.44
N VAL A 61 -0.03 13.88 6.07
CA VAL A 61 -0.37 13.68 7.48
C VAL A 61 0.91 13.39 8.24
N TYR A 62 1.27 14.24 9.20
CA TYR A 62 2.46 14.10 10.05
C TYR A 62 2.17 13.46 11.42
N ASP A 63 0.91 13.54 11.86
CA ASP A 63 0.45 12.92 13.10
C ASP A 63 0.40 11.40 12.92
N GLN A 64 1.26 10.68 13.64
CA GLN A 64 1.40 9.22 13.53
C GLN A 64 0.17 8.47 14.08
N GLU A 65 -0.46 8.98 15.12
CA GLU A 65 -1.67 8.38 15.68
C GLU A 65 -2.85 8.53 14.72
N LEU A 66 -2.98 9.71 14.10
CA LEU A 66 -3.98 9.92 13.06
C LEU A 66 -3.72 9.02 11.84
N LEU A 67 -2.46 8.90 11.43
CA LEU A 67 -2.09 8.06 10.28
C LEU A 67 -2.38 6.58 10.54
N LYS A 68 -2.09 6.11 11.75
CA LYS A 68 -2.45 4.76 12.20
C LYS A 68 -3.98 4.57 12.18
N TYR A 69 -4.72 5.50 12.76
CA TYR A 69 -6.18 5.45 12.76
C TYR A 69 -6.77 5.40 11.33
N ILE A 70 -6.21 6.18 10.40
CA ILE A 70 -6.63 6.17 8.99
C ILE A 70 -6.38 4.78 8.37
N ARG A 71 -5.21 4.17 8.62
CA ARG A 71 -4.89 2.81 8.12
C ARG A 71 -5.83 1.75 8.68
N GLU A 72 -6.11 1.79 9.98
CA GLU A 72 -7.00 0.85 10.66
C GLU A 72 -8.44 0.91 10.14
N ASN A 73 -8.87 2.08 9.65
CA ASN A 73 -10.21 2.31 9.14
C ASN A 73 -10.30 2.29 7.59
N ALA A 74 -9.19 2.12 6.89
CA ALA A 74 -9.18 1.95 5.45
C ALA A 74 -9.71 0.57 5.06
N PHE A 75 -10.54 0.50 4.00
CA PHE A 75 -10.96 -0.78 3.42
C PHE A 75 -9.75 -1.59 2.94
N ALA A 76 -8.83 -0.93 2.21
CA ALA A 76 -7.60 -1.55 1.74
C ALA A 76 -6.46 -0.52 1.64
N TYR A 77 -5.23 -1.00 1.76
CA TYR A 77 -4.01 -0.24 1.52
C TYR A 77 -3.33 -0.71 0.24
N PHE A 78 -2.91 0.25 -0.61
CA PHE A 78 -2.17 -0.03 -1.83
C PHE A 78 -0.69 0.28 -1.66
N HIS A 79 0.16 -0.63 -2.06
CA HIS A 79 1.60 -0.45 -2.07
C HIS A 79 2.18 -0.69 -3.46
N GLY A 80 2.70 0.38 -4.06
CA GLY A 80 3.24 0.36 -5.43
C GLY A 80 4.75 0.49 -5.52
N HIS A 81 5.47 0.48 -4.40
CA HIS A 81 6.92 0.66 -4.38
C HIS A 81 7.64 -0.51 -5.08
N GLU A 82 8.53 -0.19 -6.03
CA GLU A 82 9.22 -1.21 -6.85
C GLU A 82 10.75 -1.14 -6.80
N VAL A 83 11.33 -0.21 -6.04
CA VAL A 83 12.79 -0.01 -5.97
C VAL A 83 13.26 -0.01 -4.52
N GLY A 84 14.23 -0.86 -4.21
CA GLY A 84 14.84 -0.92 -2.88
C GLY A 84 14.40 -2.14 -2.08
N GLY A 85 14.50 -2.05 -0.75
CA GLY A 85 14.17 -3.12 0.20
C GLY A 85 12.90 -2.85 0.98
N THR A 86 12.85 -3.38 2.19
CA THR A 86 11.72 -3.24 3.12
C THR A 86 11.36 -1.77 3.36
N ASN A 87 10.12 -1.41 3.08
CA ASN A 87 9.61 -0.05 3.22
C ASN A 87 8.86 0.07 4.55
N PRO A 88 9.21 1.03 5.44
CA PRO A 88 8.51 1.21 6.72
C PRO A 88 7.01 1.41 6.56
N SER A 89 6.56 2.15 5.55
CA SER A 89 5.13 2.36 5.29
C SER A 89 4.39 1.07 4.93
N LEU A 90 5.09 0.09 4.32
CA LEU A 90 4.53 -1.24 4.06
C LEU A 90 4.36 -2.02 5.37
N LEU A 91 5.36 -2.01 6.26
CA LEU A 91 5.27 -2.70 7.55
C LEU A 91 4.13 -2.13 8.40
N GLU A 92 4.03 -0.81 8.47
CA GLU A 92 2.95 -0.13 9.19
C GLU A 92 1.57 -0.45 8.60
N ALA A 93 1.46 -0.58 7.28
CA ALA A 93 0.21 -0.96 6.62
C ALA A 93 -0.18 -2.42 6.89
N LEU A 94 0.78 -3.35 6.81
CA LEU A 94 0.56 -4.76 7.10
C LEU A 94 0.18 -5.02 8.57
N GLU A 95 0.65 -4.16 9.49
CA GLU A 95 0.28 -4.21 10.89
C GLU A 95 -1.13 -3.64 11.16
N SER A 96 -1.50 -2.56 10.46
CA SER A 96 -2.66 -1.74 10.81
C SER A 96 -3.87 -1.91 9.88
N THR A 97 -3.65 -2.25 8.60
CA THR A 97 -4.74 -2.36 7.61
C THR A 97 -5.06 -3.82 7.33
N LYS A 98 -6.35 -4.17 7.41
CA LYS A 98 -6.80 -5.56 7.27
C LYS A 98 -6.56 -6.15 5.88
N LEU A 99 -6.64 -5.35 4.83
CA LEU A 99 -6.47 -5.79 3.45
C LEU A 99 -5.39 -4.97 2.75
N ASN A 100 -4.35 -5.65 2.26
CA ASN A 100 -3.22 -5.01 1.61
C ASN A 100 -3.07 -5.51 0.18
N LEU A 101 -2.98 -4.58 -0.78
CA LEU A 101 -2.78 -4.83 -2.20
C LEU A 101 -1.37 -4.37 -2.59
N LEU A 102 -0.46 -5.31 -2.81
CA LEU A 102 0.96 -5.05 -3.02
C LEU A 102 1.36 -5.25 -4.48
N LEU A 103 2.19 -4.36 -5.01
CA LEU A 103 2.80 -4.58 -6.32
C LEU A 103 3.61 -5.89 -6.30
N ASP A 104 3.39 -6.74 -7.30
CA ASP A 104 4.00 -8.06 -7.42
C ASP A 104 5.49 -7.97 -7.81
N VAL A 105 6.33 -7.67 -6.82
CA VAL A 105 7.79 -7.68 -6.91
C VAL A 105 8.39 -8.46 -5.74
N GLY A 106 9.62 -8.98 -5.93
CA GLY A 106 10.24 -9.92 -5.02
C GLY A 106 10.24 -9.50 -3.55
N PHE A 107 10.67 -8.27 -3.26
CA PHE A 107 10.74 -7.80 -1.87
C PHE A 107 9.36 -7.51 -1.24
N ASN A 108 8.34 -7.12 -2.01
CA ASN A 108 6.97 -7.00 -1.49
C ASN A 108 6.39 -8.38 -1.15
N ARG A 109 6.70 -9.39 -1.99
CA ARG A 109 6.31 -10.78 -1.70
C ARG A 109 7.02 -11.35 -0.49
N GLU A 110 8.30 -11.05 -0.32
CA GLU A 110 9.08 -11.48 0.86
C GLU A 110 8.51 -10.91 2.15
N VAL A 111 8.04 -9.65 2.13
CA VAL A 111 7.47 -8.99 3.31
C VAL A 111 6.03 -9.44 3.56
N GLY A 112 5.17 -9.41 2.54
CA GLY A 112 3.74 -9.65 2.68
C GLY A 112 3.34 -11.13 2.68
N GLU A 113 4.16 -12.00 2.07
CA GLU A 113 3.91 -13.45 1.94
C GLU A 113 2.45 -13.76 1.55
N GLU A 114 1.74 -14.56 2.36
CA GLU A 114 0.33 -14.92 2.13
C GLU A 114 -0.66 -13.94 2.79
N GLY A 115 -0.17 -12.88 3.45
CA GLY A 115 -1.00 -11.88 4.14
C GLY A 115 -1.49 -10.74 3.26
N ALA A 116 -1.29 -10.80 1.95
CA ALA A 116 -1.68 -9.73 1.03
C ALA A 116 -2.17 -10.26 -0.32
N LEU A 117 -2.90 -9.43 -1.04
CA LEU A 117 -3.16 -9.62 -2.46
C LEU A 117 -2.06 -8.97 -3.30
N TYR A 118 -1.73 -9.55 -4.44
CA TYR A 118 -0.67 -9.03 -5.29
C TYR A 118 -1.20 -8.62 -6.66
N TRP A 119 -0.71 -7.47 -7.17
CA TRP A 119 -1.15 -6.94 -8.45
C TRP A 119 0.03 -6.63 -9.38
N LYS A 120 -0.21 -6.78 -10.67
CA LYS A 120 0.64 -6.28 -11.74
C LYS A 120 0.06 -4.99 -12.30
N LYS A 121 0.90 -4.16 -12.95
CA LYS A 121 0.52 -2.82 -13.42
C LYS A 121 -0.71 -2.80 -14.33
N ASP A 122 -0.91 -3.86 -15.11
CA ASP A 122 -2.02 -4.04 -16.05
C ASP A 122 -3.22 -4.81 -15.48
N GLN A 123 -3.16 -5.26 -14.22
CA GLN A 123 -4.17 -6.13 -13.61
C GLN A 123 -4.83 -5.52 -12.38
N LEU A 124 -4.42 -4.32 -11.95
CA LEU A 124 -4.86 -3.76 -10.68
C LEU A 124 -6.38 -3.56 -10.60
N ALA A 125 -7.03 -3.11 -11.68
CA ALA A 125 -8.48 -2.97 -11.70
C ALA A 125 -9.19 -4.28 -11.32
N HIS A 126 -8.76 -5.39 -11.92
CA HIS A 126 -9.30 -6.71 -11.61
C HIS A 126 -9.04 -7.14 -10.16
N VAL A 127 -7.85 -6.85 -9.64
CA VAL A 127 -7.50 -7.16 -8.23
C VAL A 127 -8.35 -6.34 -7.26
N ILE A 128 -8.65 -5.07 -7.59
CA ILE A 128 -9.56 -4.23 -6.79
C ILE A 128 -10.96 -4.86 -6.78
N ASP A 129 -11.49 -5.19 -7.95
CA ASP A 129 -12.82 -5.77 -8.07
C ASP A 129 -12.92 -7.13 -7.34
N GLN A 130 -11.87 -7.95 -7.39
CA GLN A 130 -11.77 -9.19 -6.60
C GLN A 130 -11.71 -8.91 -5.09
N ALA A 131 -10.93 -7.93 -4.66
CA ALA A 131 -10.81 -7.55 -3.25
C ALA A 131 -12.16 -7.15 -2.64
N GLU A 132 -13.00 -6.47 -3.41
CA GLU A 132 -14.35 -6.06 -2.98
C GLU A 132 -15.36 -7.21 -2.94
N GLN A 133 -15.05 -8.36 -3.56
CA GLN A 133 -15.87 -9.58 -3.49
C GLN A 133 -15.49 -10.50 -2.32
N LEU A 134 -14.37 -10.22 -1.63
CA LEU A 134 -13.98 -11.02 -0.46
C LEU A 134 -15.01 -10.87 0.67
N ASP A 135 -15.35 -11.98 1.28
CA ASP A 135 -16.14 -11.97 2.51
C ASP A 135 -15.29 -11.55 3.73
N ALA A 136 -15.96 -11.28 4.83
CA ALA A 136 -15.30 -10.84 6.06
C ALA A 136 -14.28 -11.86 6.59
N GLN A 137 -14.55 -13.17 6.41
CA GLN A 137 -13.63 -14.23 6.85
C GLN A 137 -12.37 -14.26 6.03
N ALA A 138 -12.45 -14.14 4.71
CA ALA A 138 -11.28 -14.10 3.82
C ALA A 138 -10.40 -12.87 4.11
N ILE A 139 -11.00 -11.70 4.38
CA ILE A 139 -10.26 -10.50 4.78
C ILE A 139 -9.58 -10.71 6.13
N GLU A 140 -10.26 -11.30 7.10
CA GLU A 140 -9.69 -11.57 8.42
C GLU A 140 -8.55 -12.60 8.35
N ASP A 141 -8.65 -13.62 7.51
CA ASP A 141 -7.58 -14.60 7.30
C ASP A 141 -6.31 -13.93 6.73
N LEU A 142 -6.46 -13.01 5.78
CA LEU A 142 -5.34 -12.21 5.25
C LEU A 142 -4.74 -11.31 6.34
N ASN A 143 -5.58 -10.63 7.12
CA ASN A 143 -5.17 -9.77 8.22
C ASN A 143 -4.37 -10.55 9.29
N GLN A 144 -4.83 -11.72 9.68
CA GLN A 144 -4.12 -12.57 10.66
C GLN A 144 -2.75 -12.99 10.14
N LYS A 145 -2.64 -13.41 8.89
CA LYS A 145 -1.38 -13.78 8.25
C LYS A 145 -0.41 -12.59 8.19
N SER A 146 -0.87 -11.40 7.80
CA SER A 146 -0.03 -10.21 7.74
C SER A 146 0.46 -9.79 9.14
N SER A 147 -0.43 -9.75 10.13
CA SER A 147 -0.09 -9.40 11.51
C SER A 147 0.89 -10.40 12.14
N GLN A 148 0.68 -11.69 11.92
CA GLN A 148 1.61 -12.73 12.36
C GLN A 148 2.98 -12.57 11.72
N ARG A 149 3.03 -12.32 10.41
CA ARG A 149 4.28 -12.10 9.68
C ARG A 149 5.08 -10.92 10.24
N ILE A 150 4.42 -9.80 10.52
CA ILE A 150 5.06 -8.62 11.11
C ILE A 150 5.60 -8.94 12.51
N ALA A 151 4.79 -9.59 13.36
CA ALA A 151 5.18 -9.96 14.72
C ALA A 151 6.37 -10.94 14.76
N GLU A 152 6.49 -11.84 13.79
CA GLU A 152 7.55 -12.87 13.76
C GLU A 152 8.85 -12.39 13.12
N ALA A 153 8.78 -11.54 12.08
CA ALA A 153 9.94 -11.24 11.24
C ALA A 153 10.47 -9.81 11.36
N PHE A 154 9.64 -8.85 11.78
CA PHE A 154 9.96 -7.41 11.71
C PHE A 154 9.91 -6.70 13.07
N THR A 155 10.03 -7.42 14.18
CA THR A 155 10.20 -6.81 15.50
C THR A 155 11.63 -6.30 15.69
N TRP A 156 11.80 -5.26 16.50
CA TRP A 156 13.12 -4.74 16.85
C TRP A 156 14.02 -5.81 17.49
N GLU A 157 13.47 -6.67 18.35
CA GLU A 157 14.19 -7.78 18.98
C GLU A 157 14.74 -8.76 17.93
N LYS A 158 13.94 -9.09 16.94
CA LYS A 158 14.36 -9.96 15.82
C LYS A 158 15.46 -9.31 15.00
N ILE A 159 15.28 -8.04 14.61
CA ILE A 159 16.26 -7.27 13.84
C ILE A 159 17.60 -7.21 14.59
N VAL A 160 17.58 -6.84 15.88
CA VAL A 160 18.80 -6.79 16.73
C VAL A 160 19.46 -8.16 16.82
N THR A 161 18.68 -9.22 17.06
CA THR A 161 19.19 -10.59 17.15
C THR A 161 19.86 -11.04 15.86
N ASP A 162 19.29 -10.73 14.70
CA ASP A 162 19.84 -11.12 13.41
C ASP A 162 21.13 -10.32 13.08
N TYR A 163 21.19 -9.02 13.43
CA TYR A 163 22.43 -8.25 13.37
C TYR A 163 23.52 -8.83 14.30
N GLU A 164 23.20 -9.18 15.54
CA GLU A 164 24.17 -9.78 16.46
C GLU A 164 24.75 -11.10 15.94
N LYS A 165 23.96 -11.94 15.26
CA LYS A 165 24.47 -13.17 14.65
C LYS A 165 25.50 -12.88 13.55
N VAL A 166 25.29 -11.85 12.75
CA VAL A 166 26.22 -11.44 11.69
C VAL A 166 27.53 -10.92 12.27
N PHE A 167 27.50 -10.19 13.39
CA PHE A 167 28.70 -9.62 14.01
C PHE A 167 29.45 -10.58 14.95
N LYS A 168 28.79 -11.63 15.45
CA LYS A 168 29.39 -12.62 16.36
C LYS A 168 29.82 -13.91 15.64
N GLY A 169 29.46 -14.09 14.36
CA GLY A 169 29.92 -15.20 13.51
C GLY A 169 31.22 -14.88 12.85
#